data_fcc0937fb4b5fb9f28adad6581bd0818
#
_entry.id   fcc0937fb4b5fb9f28adad6581bd0818
#
_cell.length_a   1.000
_cell.length_b   1.000
_cell.length_c   1.000
_cell.angle_alpha   90.00
_cell.angle_beta   90.00
_cell.angle_gamma   90.00
#
_symmetry.space_group_name_H-M   'P 1'
#
loop_
_entity.id
_entity.type
_entity.pdbx_description
1 polymer ?
#
loop_
_entity_poly.entity_id
_entity_poly.type
_entity_poly.pdbx_seq_one_letter_code
_entity_poly.pdbx_strand_id
1 'polypeptide(L)'
;MNIDQIFKDAQNDSSLLSKIDINELLNSLENKNNDYLENKTLTDINNDKYASLSQINLQNDTLQQYCEKLAEFRLVDEVYELHKGKYVRWINVESDAKLKLQSGGFVFDIKFLDNGVHVLCMNNSRRFVQYKFDNCLTFQKLSMEEQLILMAYEKI
;
A
#
# COMPACT_ATOMS: atom_id res chain seq x y z
N MET A 1 -17.84 -4.61 15.76
CA MET A 1 -18.05 -3.78 14.55
C MET A 1 -19.51 -3.88 14.11
N ASN A 2 -20.18 -2.76 14.00
CA ASN A 2 -21.58 -2.76 13.57
C ASN A 2 -21.64 -2.67 12.03
N ILE A 3 -21.91 -3.78 11.38
CA ILE A 3 -21.97 -3.89 9.92
C ILE A 3 -23.04 -2.97 9.33
N ASP A 4 -24.21 -2.86 9.99
CA ASP A 4 -25.30 -1.97 9.51
C ASP A 4 -24.86 -0.51 9.52
N GLN A 5 -24.11 -0.08 10.52
CA GLN A 5 -23.59 1.29 10.59
C GLN A 5 -22.58 1.56 9.48
N ILE A 6 -21.72 0.60 9.18
CA ILE A 6 -20.75 0.69 8.09
C ILE A 6 -21.48 0.89 6.77
N PHE A 7 -22.54 0.16 6.52
CA PHE A 7 -23.33 0.31 5.29
C PHE A 7 -23.99 1.68 5.20
N LYS A 8 -24.55 2.19 6.29
CA LYS A 8 -25.14 3.52 6.30
C LYS A 8 -24.11 4.59 5.99
N ASP A 9 -22.93 4.47 6.56
CA ASP A 9 -21.86 5.44 6.35
C ASP A 9 -21.34 5.37 4.91
N ALA A 10 -21.21 4.17 4.34
CA ALA A 10 -20.83 3.99 2.95
C ALA A 10 -21.91 4.53 2.00
N GLN A 11 -23.20 4.41 2.35
CA GLN A 11 -24.29 4.96 1.56
C GLN A 11 -24.28 6.48 1.45
N ASN A 12 -23.62 7.16 2.38
CA ASN A 12 -23.47 8.61 2.34
C ASN A 12 -22.35 9.06 1.41
N ASP A 13 -21.51 8.13 0.94
CA ASP A 13 -20.44 8.40 -0.01
C ASP A 13 -20.78 7.79 -1.37
N SER A 14 -21.53 8.55 -2.18
CA SER A 14 -22.03 8.10 -3.47
C SER A 14 -20.95 7.74 -4.48
N SER A 15 -19.73 8.29 -4.34
CA SER A 15 -18.65 8.01 -5.27
C SER A 15 -18.09 6.58 -5.10
N LEU A 16 -18.16 6.03 -3.91
CA LEU A 16 -17.70 4.68 -3.61
C LEU A 16 -18.78 3.63 -3.86
N LEU A 17 -20.03 3.95 -3.49
CA LEU A 17 -21.17 3.04 -3.69
C LEU A 17 -21.42 2.70 -5.15
N SER A 18 -21.13 3.60 -6.08
CA SER A 18 -21.32 3.36 -7.51
C SER A 18 -20.33 2.32 -8.07
N LYS A 19 -19.31 1.93 -7.31
CA LYS A 19 -18.21 1.09 -7.80
C LYS A 19 -18.12 -0.27 -7.13
N ILE A 20 -18.70 -0.47 -5.95
CA ILE A 20 -18.61 -1.71 -5.17
C ILE A 20 -19.98 -2.12 -4.64
N ASP A 21 -20.30 -3.40 -4.86
CA ASP A 21 -21.49 -4.07 -4.30
C ASP A 21 -21.30 -4.26 -2.78
N ILE A 22 -22.40 -4.13 -2.03
CA ILE A 22 -22.46 -4.35 -0.59
C ILE A 22 -21.97 -5.76 -0.20
N ASN A 23 -22.32 -6.76 -0.99
CA ASN A 23 -21.88 -8.14 -0.76
C ASN A 23 -20.37 -8.28 -0.94
N GLU A 24 -19.79 -7.59 -1.91
CA GLU A 24 -18.34 -7.55 -2.10
C GLU A 24 -17.65 -6.90 -0.89
N LEU A 25 -18.22 -5.83 -0.34
CA LEU A 25 -17.67 -5.19 0.85
C LEU A 25 -17.65 -6.14 2.04
N LEU A 26 -18.74 -6.88 2.28
CA LEU A 26 -18.81 -7.86 3.36
C LEU A 26 -17.76 -8.96 3.19
N ASN A 27 -17.62 -9.49 1.98
CA ASN A 27 -16.61 -10.49 1.67
C ASN A 27 -15.20 -9.93 1.88
N SER A 28 -14.97 -8.68 1.52
CA SER A 28 -13.68 -8.00 1.71
C SER A 28 -13.32 -7.86 3.18
N LEU A 29 -14.27 -7.52 4.03
CA LEU A 29 -14.05 -7.39 5.47
C LEU A 29 -13.72 -8.74 6.12
N GLU A 30 -14.23 -9.84 5.56
CA GLU A 30 -13.99 -11.20 6.07
C GLU A 30 -12.77 -11.85 5.42
N ASN A 31 -12.23 -11.29 4.35
CA ASN A 31 -11.10 -11.84 3.62
C ASN A 31 -9.82 -11.71 4.43
N LYS A 32 -9.15 -12.85 4.70
CA LYS A 32 -7.89 -12.89 5.46
C LYS A 32 -6.75 -12.10 4.80
N ASN A 33 -6.79 -11.92 3.48
CA ASN A 33 -5.80 -11.11 2.76
C ASN A 33 -5.85 -9.64 3.17
N ASN A 34 -6.94 -9.20 3.82
CA ASN A 34 -7.12 -7.83 4.30
C ASN A 34 -6.92 -7.69 5.81
N ASP A 35 -6.45 -8.74 6.50
CA ASP A 35 -6.25 -8.72 7.96
C ASP A 35 -5.29 -7.62 8.41
N TYR A 36 -4.29 -7.28 7.58
CA TYR A 36 -3.35 -6.20 7.89
C TYR A 36 -4.01 -4.81 7.93
N LEU A 37 -5.23 -4.68 7.40
CA LEU A 37 -6.01 -3.44 7.44
C LEU A 37 -6.93 -3.36 8.64
N GLU A 38 -7.02 -4.42 9.43
CA GLU A 38 -7.93 -4.46 10.58
C GLU A 38 -7.65 -3.31 11.54
N ASN A 39 -8.70 -2.57 11.87
CA ASN A 39 -8.65 -1.38 12.74
C ASN A 39 -7.75 -0.25 12.23
N LYS A 40 -7.37 -0.25 10.96
CA LYS A 40 -6.65 0.86 10.35
C LYS A 40 -7.58 1.81 9.61
N THR A 41 -7.21 3.09 9.59
CA THR A 41 -7.92 4.15 8.86
C THR A 41 -7.03 4.72 7.76
N LEU A 42 -7.59 5.50 6.85
CA LEU A 42 -6.80 6.24 5.85
C LEU A 42 -5.79 7.18 6.54
N THR A 43 -6.19 7.77 7.66
CA THR A 43 -5.29 8.61 8.46
C THR A 43 -4.08 7.82 8.96
N ASP A 44 -4.29 6.60 9.46
CA ASP A 44 -3.20 5.73 9.89
C ASP A 44 -2.26 5.40 8.73
N ILE A 45 -2.81 5.07 7.56
CA ILE A 45 -2.01 4.76 6.36
C ILE A 45 -1.15 5.97 5.97
N ASN A 46 -1.72 7.17 5.98
CA ASN A 46 -0.99 8.39 5.65
C ASN A 46 0.08 8.72 6.70
N ASN A 47 -0.23 8.54 7.97
CA ASN A 47 0.73 8.75 9.05
C ASN A 47 1.91 7.78 8.97
N ASP A 48 1.66 6.50 8.67
CA ASP A 48 2.70 5.49 8.50
C ASP A 48 3.65 5.85 7.36
N LYS A 49 3.10 6.29 6.21
CA LYS A 49 3.90 6.75 5.08
C LYS A 49 4.77 7.94 5.46
N TYR A 50 4.16 8.96 6.05
CA TYR A 50 4.87 10.18 6.42
C TYR A 50 5.98 9.88 7.43
N ALA A 51 5.69 9.04 8.44
CA ALA A 51 6.67 8.65 9.45
C ALA A 51 7.88 7.94 8.81
N SER A 52 7.63 6.99 7.91
CA SER A 52 8.69 6.25 7.23
C SER A 52 9.56 7.16 6.36
N LEU A 53 8.94 8.05 5.59
CA LEU A 53 9.66 9.00 4.74
C LEU A 53 10.43 10.06 5.54
N SER A 54 9.93 10.42 6.71
CA SER A 54 10.59 11.39 7.58
C SER A 54 11.83 10.82 8.28
N GLN A 55 11.91 9.50 8.42
CA GLN A 55 13.07 8.83 9.04
C GLN A 55 14.27 8.74 8.11
N ILE A 56 14.07 8.84 6.81
CA ILE A 56 15.16 8.87 5.84
C ILE A 56 15.53 10.33 5.54
N ASN A 57 16.76 10.55 5.13
CA ASN A 57 17.31 11.90 5.02
C ASN A 57 16.92 12.57 3.69
N LEU A 58 15.64 12.92 3.56
CA LEU A 58 15.10 13.62 2.39
C LEU A 58 15.03 15.12 2.65
N GLN A 59 15.29 15.93 1.59
CA GLN A 59 14.99 17.35 1.63
C GLN A 59 13.48 17.55 1.69
N ASN A 60 13.03 18.67 2.28
CA ASN A 60 11.60 18.94 2.49
C ASN A 60 10.81 18.92 1.18
N ASP A 61 11.34 19.48 0.11
CA ASP A 61 10.67 19.49 -1.20
C ASP A 61 10.51 18.07 -1.77
N THR A 62 11.54 17.25 -1.63
CA THR A 62 11.51 15.85 -2.06
C THR A 62 10.53 15.04 -1.23
N LEU A 63 10.50 15.23 0.07
CA LEU A 63 9.55 14.58 0.97
C LEU A 63 8.12 14.88 0.53
N GLN A 64 7.81 16.14 0.26
CA GLN A 64 6.49 16.53 -0.19
C GLN A 64 6.13 15.90 -1.53
N GLN A 65 7.05 15.88 -2.49
CA GLN A 65 6.83 15.26 -3.79
C GLN A 65 6.55 13.78 -3.68
N TYR A 66 7.28 13.08 -2.81
CA TYR A 66 7.07 11.65 -2.60
C TYR A 66 5.74 11.37 -1.93
N CYS A 67 5.34 12.18 -0.96
CA CYS A 67 4.02 12.06 -0.33
C CYS A 67 2.90 12.22 -1.37
N GLU A 68 3.03 13.17 -2.29
CA GLU A 68 2.06 13.38 -3.36
C GLU A 68 2.00 12.19 -4.33
N LYS A 69 3.18 11.69 -4.74
CA LYS A 69 3.28 10.55 -5.66
C LYS A 69 2.76 9.24 -5.04
N LEU A 70 2.82 9.14 -3.73
CA LEU A 70 2.40 7.96 -2.97
C LEU A 70 1.01 8.12 -2.34
N ALA A 71 0.21 9.10 -2.78
CA ALA A 71 -1.09 9.40 -2.19
C ALA A 71 -2.02 8.18 -2.16
N GLU A 72 -1.99 7.33 -3.19
CA GLU A 72 -2.82 6.12 -3.29
C GLU A 72 -2.08 4.84 -2.89
N PHE A 73 -0.94 4.98 -2.23
CA PHE A 73 -0.11 3.85 -1.80
C PHE A 73 -0.11 3.73 -0.28
N ARG A 74 0.20 2.55 0.22
CA ARG A 74 0.45 2.30 1.63
C ARG A 74 1.86 1.75 1.83
N LEU A 75 2.45 2.03 3.00
CA LEU A 75 3.71 1.43 3.40
C LEU A 75 3.48 -0.07 3.67
N VAL A 76 4.38 -0.90 3.16
CA VAL A 76 4.39 -2.34 3.40
C VAL A 76 5.43 -2.63 4.48
N ASP A 77 4.98 -3.08 5.66
CA ASP A 77 5.88 -3.42 6.78
C ASP A 77 6.45 -4.82 6.62
N GLU A 78 5.60 -5.78 6.29
CA GLU A 78 5.97 -7.19 6.21
C GLU A 78 5.75 -7.73 4.80
N VAL A 79 6.64 -8.63 4.39
CA VAL A 79 6.63 -9.17 3.03
C VAL A 79 5.31 -9.89 2.70
N TYR A 80 4.65 -10.48 3.70
CA TYR A 80 3.39 -11.18 3.46
C TYR A 80 2.24 -10.25 3.07
N GLU A 81 2.40 -8.94 3.27
CA GLU A 81 1.41 -7.94 2.85
C GLU A 81 1.47 -7.63 1.36
N LEU A 82 2.55 -8.05 0.68
CA LEU A 82 2.68 -7.90 -0.76
C LEU A 82 1.83 -8.93 -1.49
N HIS A 83 1.15 -8.51 -2.54
CA HIS A 83 0.31 -9.38 -3.35
C HIS A 83 0.74 -9.35 -4.81
N LYS A 84 0.84 -10.53 -5.43
CA LYS A 84 1.13 -10.66 -6.86
C LYS A 84 0.07 -9.91 -7.68
N GLY A 85 0.52 -9.20 -8.69
CA GLY A 85 -0.36 -8.40 -9.55
C GLY A 85 -0.59 -6.97 -9.07
N LYS A 86 -0.19 -6.64 -7.86
CA LYS A 86 -0.30 -5.27 -7.34
C LYS A 86 0.88 -4.42 -7.78
N TYR A 87 0.63 -3.13 -7.94
CA TYR A 87 1.66 -2.17 -8.31
C TYR A 87 2.40 -1.69 -7.05
N VAL A 88 3.73 -1.73 -7.09
CA VAL A 88 4.57 -1.28 -5.98
C VAL A 88 5.60 -0.26 -6.47
N ARG A 89 5.99 0.63 -5.57
CA ARG A 89 7.12 1.54 -5.72
C ARG A 89 8.00 1.38 -4.49
N TRP A 90 9.29 1.66 -4.64
CA TRP A 90 10.22 1.49 -3.53
C TRP A 90 11.33 2.52 -3.55
N ILE A 91 11.94 2.72 -2.37
CA ILE A 91 13.12 3.56 -2.18
C ILE A 91 14.18 2.68 -1.52
N ASN A 92 15.33 2.55 -2.16
CA ASN A 92 16.46 1.86 -1.53
C ASN A 92 17.05 2.79 -0.46
N VAL A 93 17.05 2.33 0.79
CA VAL A 93 17.51 3.11 1.95
C VAL A 93 18.86 2.61 2.49
N GLU A 94 19.45 1.62 1.83
CA GLU A 94 20.79 1.15 2.17
C GLU A 94 21.83 2.22 1.87
N SER A 95 22.82 2.33 2.76
CA SER A 95 23.90 3.30 2.82
C SER A 95 24.12 4.14 1.54
N ASP A 96 24.89 4.65 1.02
CA ASP A 96 25.31 5.46 -0.13
C ASP A 96 24.35 5.55 -1.34
N ALA A 97 23.22 4.83 -1.34
CA ALA A 97 22.26 4.91 -2.41
C ALA A 97 21.56 6.28 -2.41
N LYS A 98 21.30 6.83 -3.59
CA LYS A 98 20.39 7.97 -3.71
C LYS A 98 19.00 7.52 -3.25
N LEU A 99 18.38 8.32 -2.40
CA LEU A 99 17.03 8.05 -1.90
C LEU A 99 15.99 8.39 -2.97
N LYS A 100 16.02 7.63 -4.05
CA LYS A 100 15.14 7.82 -5.20
C LYS A 100 13.93 6.92 -5.12
N LEU A 101 12.75 7.52 -5.23
CA LEU A 101 11.50 6.76 -5.38
C LEU A 101 11.47 6.17 -6.79
N GLN A 102 11.57 4.85 -6.89
CA GLN A 102 11.54 4.16 -8.17
C GLN A 102 10.15 4.26 -8.81
N SER A 103 10.11 4.24 -10.13
CA SER A 103 8.82 4.28 -10.85
C SER A 103 7.99 3.02 -10.62
N GLY A 104 8.64 1.91 -10.25
CA GLY A 104 7.96 0.73 -9.78
C GLY A 104 7.54 -0.25 -10.84
N GLY A 105 6.68 -1.17 -10.46
CA GLY A 105 6.16 -2.22 -11.32
C GLY A 105 5.13 -3.08 -10.61
N PHE A 106 4.55 -4.00 -11.36
CA PHE A 106 3.62 -4.99 -10.81
C PHE A 106 4.39 -6.15 -10.19
N VAL A 107 4.01 -6.57 -9.00
CA VAL A 107 4.64 -7.72 -8.33
C VAL A 107 4.36 -8.98 -9.15
N PHE A 108 5.43 -9.62 -9.62
CA PHE A 108 5.36 -10.86 -10.40
C PHE A 108 5.65 -12.07 -9.51
N ASP A 109 6.68 -11.98 -8.65
CA ASP A 109 7.07 -13.06 -7.77
C ASP A 109 7.82 -12.51 -6.55
N ILE A 110 7.80 -13.28 -5.46
CA ILE A 110 8.55 -12.99 -4.24
C ILE A 110 9.46 -14.19 -3.99
N LYS A 111 10.76 -13.95 -3.94
CA LYS A 111 11.78 -15.00 -3.83
C LYS A 111 12.42 -14.94 -2.45
N PHE A 112 12.42 -16.07 -1.75
CA PHE A 112 13.08 -16.22 -0.46
C PHE A 112 14.44 -16.87 -0.70
N LEU A 113 15.50 -16.06 -0.77
CA LEU A 113 16.86 -16.51 -1.07
C LEU A 113 17.73 -16.45 0.19
N ASP A 114 18.90 -17.09 0.14
CA ASP A 114 19.82 -17.11 1.28
C ASP A 114 20.26 -15.72 1.73
N ASN A 115 20.35 -14.77 0.78
CA ASN A 115 20.74 -13.39 1.07
C ASN A 115 19.57 -12.46 1.36
N GLY A 116 18.35 -12.99 1.51
CA GLY A 116 17.16 -12.23 1.88
C GLY A 116 15.99 -12.39 0.93
N VAL A 117 14.97 -11.57 1.13
CA VAL A 117 13.75 -11.59 0.34
C VAL A 117 13.90 -10.64 -0.84
N HIS A 118 13.65 -11.14 -2.04
CA HIS A 118 13.70 -10.37 -3.29
C HIS A 118 12.32 -10.29 -3.92
N VAL A 119 11.94 -9.10 -4.36
CA VAL A 119 10.68 -8.86 -5.05
C VAL A 119 10.97 -8.67 -6.53
N LEU A 120 10.40 -9.54 -7.35
CA LEU A 120 10.51 -9.46 -8.80
C LEU A 120 9.29 -8.73 -9.34
N CYS A 121 9.51 -7.63 -10.03
CA CYS A 121 8.44 -6.79 -10.60
C CYS A 121 8.59 -6.67 -12.11
N MET A 122 7.46 -6.47 -12.78
CA MET A 122 7.44 -6.11 -14.20
C MET A 122 7.08 -4.62 -14.31
N ASN A 123 7.98 -3.83 -14.90
CA ASN A 123 7.75 -2.39 -15.08
C ASN A 123 6.87 -2.09 -16.29
N ASN A 124 6.55 -0.82 -16.52
CA ASN A 124 5.70 -0.39 -17.63
C ASN A 124 6.31 -0.65 -19.01
N SER A 125 7.64 -0.82 -19.07
CA SER A 125 8.35 -1.18 -20.30
C SER A 125 8.43 -2.68 -20.53
N ARG A 126 7.69 -3.48 -19.75
CA ARG A 126 7.65 -4.95 -19.79
C ARG A 126 9.00 -5.59 -19.51
N ARG A 127 9.84 -4.93 -18.71
CA ARG A 127 11.11 -5.46 -18.23
C ARG A 127 10.98 -5.90 -16.79
N PHE A 128 11.69 -6.96 -16.43
CA PHE A 128 11.75 -7.40 -15.04
C PHE A 128 12.78 -6.57 -14.28
N VAL A 129 12.37 -6.12 -13.10
CA VAL A 129 13.23 -5.41 -12.14
C VAL A 129 13.09 -6.11 -10.80
N GLN A 130 14.21 -6.37 -10.15
CA GLN A 130 14.24 -7.04 -8.85
C GLN A 130 14.86 -6.13 -7.81
N TYR A 131 14.28 -6.09 -6.62
CA TYR A 131 14.87 -5.36 -5.49
C TYR A 131 14.84 -6.24 -4.24
N LYS A 132 15.73 -5.94 -3.30
CA LYS A 132 15.80 -6.63 -2.01
C LYS A 132 14.89 -5.92 -1.02
N PHE A 133 13.85 -6.62 -0.57
CA PHE A 133 12.82 -6.05 0.30
C PHE A 133 13.41 -5.44 1.58
N ASP A 134 14.37 -6.15 2.20
CA ASP A 134 14.97 -5.73 3.48
C ASP A 134 15.76 -4.42 3.39
N ASN A 135 16.21 -4.05 2.19
CA ASN A 135 17.00 -2.84 1.94
C ASN A 135 16.17 -1.63 1.51
N CYS A 136 14.87 -1.79 1.40
CA CYS A 136 14.00 -0.79 0.79
C CYS A 136 12.79 -0.46 1.66
N LEU A 137 12.29 0.77 1.51
CA LEU A 137 10.92 1.10 1.87
C LEU A 137 10.05 0.72 0.68
N THR A 138 9.06 -0.12 0.90
CA THR A 138 8.14 -0.59 -0.15
C THR A 138 6.75 0.00 0.08
N PHE A 139 6.15 0.51 -1.01
CA PHE A 139 4.81 1.08 -1.00
C PHE A 139 3.98 0.35 -2.05
N GLN A 140 2.81 -0.15 -1.65
CA GLN A 140 1.90 -0.88 -2.53
C GLN A 140 0.66 -0.05 -2.79
N LYS A 141 0.23 0.00 -4.05
CA LYS A 141 -0.96 0.76 -4.43
C LYS A 141 -2.21 0.16 -3.79
N LEU A 142 -3.03 1.03 -3.18
CA LEU A 142 -4.30 0.64 -2.59
C LEU A 142 -5.32 0.35 -3.68
N SER A 143 -6.01 -0.79 -3.56
CA SER A 143 -7.16 -1.10 -4.39
C SER A 143 -8.39 -0.33 -3.91
N MET A 144 -9.42 -0.27 -4.73
CA MET A 144 -10.71 0.31 -4.32
C MET A 144 -11.30 -0.42 -3.12
N GLU A 145 -11.17 -1.75 -3.09
CA GLU A 145 -11.59 -2.60 -1.98
C GLU A 145 -10.89 -2.20 -0.68
N GLU A 146 -9.55 -2.05 -0.73
CA GLU A 146 -8.75 -1.66 0.43
C GLU A 146 -9.13 -0.26 0.92
N GLN A 147 -9.30 0.69 0.02
CA GLN A 147 -9.73 2.05 0.37
C GLN A 147 -11.08 2.06 1.07
N LEU A 148 -12.01 1.24 0.60
CA LEU A 148 -13.35 1.14 1.19
C LEU A 148 -13.29 0.54 2.60
N ILE A 149 -12.47 -0.48 2.80
CA ILE A 149 -12.26 -1.09 4.13
C ILE A 149 -11.71 -0.03 5.11
N LEU A 150 -10.71 0.72 4.69
CA LEU A 150 -10.10 1.77 5.53
C LEU A 150 -11.11 2.86 5.89
N MET A 151 -11.95 3.24 4.94
CA MET A 151 -13.02 4.22 5.19
C MET A 151 -14.06 3.67 6.16
N ALA A 152 -14.41 2.38 6.06
CA ALA A 152 -15.34 1.75 6.98
C ALA A 152 -14.82 1.79 8.42
N TYR A 153 -13.55 1.49 8.65
CA TYR A 153 -12.94 1.57 9.98
C TYR A 153 -12.85 3.02 10.49
N GLU A 154 -12.68 3.98 9.61
CA GLU A 154 -12.61 5.40 10.01
C GLU A 154 -13.94 5.90 10.58
N LYS A 155 -15.06 5.31 10.17
CA LYS A 155 -16.42 5.68 10.61
C LYS A 155 -16.85 4.99 11.90
N ILE A 156 -16.10 4.02 12.36
CA ILE A 156 -16.37 3.33 13.61
C ILE A 156 -15.68 4.09 14.77
#